data_ea0c7a442e7693676473d85c30b593ab
#
_entry.id   ea0c7a442e7693676473d85c30b593ab
#
_cell.length_a   1.000
_cell.length_b   1.000
_cell.length_c   1.000
_cell.angle_alpha   90.00
_cell.angle_beta   90.00
_cell.angle_gamma   90.00
#
_symmetry.space_group_name_H-M   'P 1'
#
loop_
_entity.id
_entity.type
_entity.pdbx_description
1 polymer ?
#
loop_
_entity_poly.entity_id
_entity_poly.type
_entity_poly.pdbx_seq_one_letter_code
_entity_poly.pdbx_strand_id
1 'polypeptide(L)'
;EAGEREKLLEVKNLSFGYTKEHQTLHNVSLSIDKGEMVSIVGRNGAGKSTFSKLVCGFEEPDSGEILFHGKDLLKENIRHRAKYIGYVMQNPNQMISKTMIYEEVALSLQKAGMPEKKVRQKVEDTLKICGLYPFRNWPVSALSFGQKKRVTIASVLVQDPELIILDEPTAGQDFKHYTEIMEFLRKLNERGVTVVMITHDMHLMLEYTPRALVFSDGQLIADRRASEVLCDPKLIKRAALKETSLFTLANHCAITPPEAFVERFIGEDREVRSHGC
;
A
#
# COMPACT_ATOMS: atom_id res chain seq x y z
N GLU A 1 27.33 4.20 -8.90
CA GLU A 1 26.44 5.33 -9.25
C GLU A 1 25.01 4.80 -9.20
N ALA A 2 24.28 5.13 -8.14
CA ALA A 2 22.84 4.88 -8.09
C ALA A 2 22.20 5.87 -9.06
N GLY A 3 21.76 5.36 -10.24
CA GLY A 3 21.02 6.17 -11.20
C GLY A 3 19.84 6.86 -10.53
N GLU A 4 19.55 8.10 -10.87
CA GLU A 4 18.35 8.80 -10.40
C GLU A 4 17.14 7.91 -10.68
N ARG A 5 16.46 7.48 -9.62
CA ARG A 5 15.22 6.71 -9.75
C ARG A 5 14.13 7.62 -10.32
N GLU A 6 13.36 7.07 -11.26
CA GLU A 6 12.24 7.79 -11.87
C GLU A 6 11.16 8.04 -10.82
N LYS A 7 10.87 9.30 -10.53
CA LYS A 7 9.80 9.68 -9.62
C LYS A 7 8.44 9.41 -10.26
N LEU A 8 7.66 8.57 -9.61
CA LEU A 8 6.31 8.23 -10.05
C LEU A 8 5.28 9.22 -9.51
N LEU A 9 5.31 9.45 -8.19
CA LEU A 9 4.41 10.36 -7.50
C LEU A 9 5.23 11.42 -6.77
N GLU A 10 4.90 12.69 -6.96
CA GLU A 10 5.43 13.82 -6.21
C GLU A 10 4.29 14.62 -5.59
N VAL A 11 4.41 14.93 -4.32
CA VAL A 11 3.46 15.75 -3.58
C VAL A 11 4.21 16.92 -2.99
N LYS A 12 3.70 18.15 -3.20
CA LYS A 12 4.36 19.38 -2.77
C LYS A 12 3.38 20.27 -2.00
N ASN A 13 3.74 20.56 -0.75
CA ASN A 13 3.03 21.48 0.13
C ASN A 13 1.51 21.20 0.24
N LEU A 14 1.13 19.92 0.25
CA LEU A 14 -0.25 19.49 0.24
C LEU A 14 -0.92 19.80 1.59
N SER A 15 -2.01 20.55 1.55
CA SER A 15 -2.83 20.86 2.72
C SER A 15 -4.30 20.59 2.43
N PHE A 16 -5.03 20.10 3.44
CA PHE A 16 -6.44 19.77 3.30
C PHE A 16 -7.16 19.76 4.65
N GLY A 17 -8.39 20.23 4.67
CA GLY A 17 -9.31 20.11 5.80
C GLY A 17 -10.72 19.75 5.36
N TYR A 18 -11.38 18.85 6.10
CA TYR A 18 -12.80 18.55 5.86
C TYR A 18 -13.72 19.71 6.24
N THR A 19 -13.24 20.61 7.09
CA THR A 19 -13.91 21.85 7.47
C THR A 19 -12.90 23.00 7.47
N LYS A 20 -13.36 24.22 7.29
CA LYS A 20 -12.49 25.42 7.33
C LYS A 20 -11.77 25.62 8.68
N GLU A 21 -12.33 25.08 9.74
CA GLU A 21 -11.82 25.24 11.11
C GLU A 21 -10.84 24.13 11.51
N HIS A 22 -10.85 22.99 10.80
CA HIS A 22 -10.04 21.83 11.16
C HIS A 22 -9.29 21.26 9.96
N GLN A 23 -8.04 21.64 9.86
CA GLN A 23 -7.12 21.13 8.85
C GLN A 23 -6.65 19.72 9.23
N THR A 24 -6.75 18.79 8.29
CA THR A 24 -6.39 17.36 8.48
C THR A 24 -4.98 17.05 7.99
N LEU A 25 -4.52 17.76 6.94
CA LEU A 25 -3.16 17.67 6.43
C LEU A 25 -2.54 19.07 6.36
N HIS A 26 -1.28 19.17 6.78
CA HIS A 26 -0.53 20.40 6.90
C HIS A 26 0.77 20.33 6.12
N ASN A 27 0.81 20.98 4.95
CA ASN A 27 2.03 21.20 4.17
C ASN A 27 2.86 19.92 3.93
N VAL A 28 2.19 18.82 3.54
CA VAL A 28 2.82 17.52 3.30
C VAL A 28 3.57 17.54 1.98
N SER A 29 4.86 17.21 2.00
CA SER A 29 5.70 17.07 0.80
C SER A 29 6.43 15.74 0.85
N LEU A 30 6.33 14.94 -0.22
CA LEU A 30 7.00 13.65 -0.36
C LEU A 30 7.10 13.24 -1.82
N SER A 31 7.93 12.25 -2.13
CA SER A 31 7.96 11.61 -3.44
C SER A 31 8.00 10.09 -3.28
N ILE A 32 7.48 9.36 -4.27
CA ILE A 32 7.54 7.90 -4.35
C ILE A 32 8.09 7.56 -5.73
N ASP A 33 9.12 6.71 -5.74
CA ASP A 33 9.78 6.30 -6.96
C ASP A 33 9.04 5.12 -7.61
N LYS A 34 9.19 4.99 -8.93
CA LYS A 34 8.62 3.89 -9.70
C LYS A 34 9.19 2.55 -9.23
N GLY A 35 8.32 1.57 -9.04
CA GLY A 35 8.69 0.24 -8.57
C GLY A 35 9.07 0.19 -7.08
N GLU A 36 8.85 1.27 -6.32
CA GLU A 36 9.12 1.29 -4.88
C GLU A 36 8.01 0.57 -4.10
N MET A 37 8.39 -0.03 -2.99
CA MET A 37 7.47 -0.57 -1.99
C MET A 37 7.66 0.20 -0.70
N VAL A 38 6.67 1.00 -0.30
CA VAL A 38 6.77 1.95 0.82
C VAL A 38 5.58 1.82 1.75
N SER A 39 5.79 2.01 3.05
CA SER A 39 4.71 2.09 4.03
C SER A 39 4.45 3.51 4.50
N ILE A 40 3.18 3.83 4.71
CA ILE A 40 2.70 5.03 5.38
C ILE A 40 2.20 4.60 6.76
N VAL A 41 2.85 5.10 7.81
CA VAL A 41 2.59 4.72 9.19
C VAL A 41 2.27 5.92 10.08
N GLY A 42 1.66 5.68 11.22
CA GLY A 42 1.27 6.70 12.20
C GLY A 42 -0.03 6.31 12.91
N ARG A 43 -0.36 7.04 13.96
CA ARG A 43 -1.59 6.81 14.74
C ARG A 43 -2.86 6.98 13.91
N ASN A 44 -3.97 6.45 14.40
CA ASN A 44 -5.29 6.72 13.82
C ASN A 44 -5.58 8.23 13.87
N GLY A 45 -6.13 8.77 12.79
CA GLY A 45 -6.37 10.21 12.64
C GLY A 45 -5.15 11.04 12.24
N ALA A 46 -3.98 10.45 12.00
CA ALA A 46 -2.78 11.19 11.57
C ALA A 46 -2.83 11.74 10.14
N GLY A 47 -3.90 11.45 9.37
CA GLY A 47 -4.06 11.95 8.00
C GLY A 47 -3.72 10.95 6.89
N LYS A 48 -3.30 9.71 7.22
CA LYS A 48 -2.86 8.70 6.25
C LYS A 48 -3.90 8.37 5.17
N SER A 49 -5.13 8.03 5.60
CA SER A 49 -6.22 7.71 4.66
C SER A 49 -6.72 8.96 3.91
N THR A 50 -6.61 10.14 4.51
CA THR A 50 -6.92 11.41 3.84
C THR A 50 -5.91 11.68 2.73
N PHE A 51 -4.62 11.45 2.99
CA PHE A 51 -3.58 11.55 1.97
C PHE A 51 -3.87 10.66 0.76
N SER A 52 -4.19 9.38 0.99
CA SER A 52 -4.51 8.46 -0.12
C SER A 52 -5.77 8.86 -0.88
N LYS A 53 -6.79 9.39 -0.21
CA LYS A 53 -8.01 9.90 -0.86
C LYS A 53 -7.71 11.08 -1.80
N LEU A 54 -6.83 11.99 -1.40
CA LEU A 54 -6.40 13.12 -2.23
C LEU A 54 -5.62 12.65 -3.46
N VAL A 55 -4.69 11.71 -3.30
CA VAL A 55 -3.95 11.12 -4.43
C VAL A 55 -4.88 10.43 -5.41
N CYS A 56 -5.86 9.66 -4.90
CA CYS A 56 -6.85 8.97 -5.75
C CYS A 56 -7.92 9.89 -6.35
N GLY A 57 -8.05 11.14 -5.85
CA GLY A 57 -9.05 12.11 -6.33
C GLY A 57 -10.44 11.92 -5.74
N PHE A 58 -10.56 11.25 -4.59
CA PHE A 58 -11.82 11.20 -3.83
C PHE A 58 -12.10 12.50 -3.09
N GLU A 59 -11.05 13.28 -2.80
CA GLU A 59 -11.09 14.61 -2.20
C GLU A 59 -10.20 15.55 -3.00
N GLU A 60 -10.45 16.86 -2.92
CA GLU A 60 -9.65 17.89 -3.54
C GLU A 60 -8.87 18.66 -2.46
N PRO A 61 -7.56 18.91 -2.62
CA PRO A 61 -6.78 19.63 -1.62
C PRO A 61 -7.14 21.13 -1.59
N ASP A 62 -6.98 21.75 -0.41
CA ASP A 62 -7.11 23.19 -0.26
C ASP A 62 -5.93 23.93 -0.92
N SER A 63 -4.74 23.33 -0.90
CA SER A 63 -3.53 23.85 -1.54
C SER A 63 -2.48 22.75 -1.75
N GLY A 64 -1.49 23.08 -2.58
CA GLY A 64 -0.39 22.19 -2.92
C GLY A 64 -0.55 21.54 -4.29
N GLU A 65 0.38 20.66 -4.63
CA GLU A 65 0.45 19.96 -5.93
C GLU A 65 0.56 18.46 -5.72
N ILE A 66 -0.09 17.70 -6.60
CA ILE A 66 0.08 16.25 -6.71
C ILE A 66 0.44 15.94 -8.16
N LEU A 67 1.67 15.47 -8.39
CA LEU A 67 2.19 15.19 -9.72
C LEU A 67 2.37 13.66 -9.89
N PHE A 68 1.96 13.13 -11.02
CA PHE A 68 2.18 11.74 -11.41
C PHE A 68 2.94 11.73 -12.74
N HIS A 69 4.14 11.14 -12.80
CA HIS A 69 5.07 11.31 -13.91
C HIS A 69 5.28 12.80 -14.30
N GLY A 70 5.36 13.68 -13.31
CA GLY A 70 5.48 15.13 -13.50
C GLY A 70 4.22 15.84 -14.01
N LYS A 71 3.11 15.13 -14.23
CA LYS A 71 1.83 15.71 -14.65
C LYS A 71 0.92 15.98 -13.47
N ASP A 72 0.28 17.14 -13.48
CA ASP A 72 -0.61 17.57 -12.40
C ASP A 72 -1.90 16.74 -12.35
N LEU A 73 -2.03 15.92 -11.30
CA LEU A 73 -3.22 15.09 -11.07
C LEU A 73 -4.48 15.88 -10.78
N LEU A 74 -4.37 17.12 -10.27
CA LEU A 74 -5.53 17.93 -9.93
C LEU A 74 -6.33 18.33 -11.17
N LYS A 75 -5.70 18.28 -12.35
CA LYS A 75 -6.38 18.50 -13.64
C LYS A 75 -7.08 17.25 -14.18
N GLU A 76 -6.91 16.12 -13.53
CA GLU A 76 -7.49 14.85 -13.96
C GLU A 76 -8.65 14.42 -13.06
N ASN A 77 -9.73 13.93 -13.67
CA ASN A 77 -10.84 13.38 -12.92
C ASN A 77 -10.51 11.98 -12.38
N ILE A 78 -11.28 11.54 -11.40
CA ILE A 78 -11.10 10.23 -10.73
C ILE A 78 -11.06 9.04 -11.70
N ARG A 79 -11.83 9.08 -12.80
CA ARG A 79 -11.83 7.99 -13.80
C ARG A 79 -10.51 7.89 -14.57
N HIS A 80 -9.85 9.03 -14.82
CA HIS A 80 -8.52 9.04 -15.43
C HIS A 80 -7.48 8.51 -14.46
N ARG A 81 -7.47 9.00 -13.22
CA ARG A 81 -6.53 8.54 -12.18
C ARG A 81 -6.66 7.03 -11.92
N ALA A 82 -7.88 6.48 -11.92
CA ALA A 82 -8.14 5.07 -11.71
C ALA A 82 -7.54 4.13 -12.78
N LYS A 83 -7.07 4.65 -13.92
CA LYS A 83 -6.38 3.85 -14.93
C LYS A 83 -4.95 3.46 -14.53
N TYR A 84 -4.30 4.25 -13.70
CA TYR A 84 -2.90 4.07 -13.30
C TYR A 84 -2.66 4.12 -11.79
N ILE A 85 -3.65 4.56 -11.00
CA ILE A 85 -3.62 4.52 -9.53
C ILE A 85 -4.76 3.64 -9.04
N GLY A 86 -4.41 2.52 -8.42
CA GLY A 86 -5.37 1.63 -7.79
C GLY A 86 -5.48 1.88 -6.29
N TYR A 87 -6.70 1.81 -5.75
CA TYR A 87 -6.93 1.91 -4.31
C TYR A 87 -7.67 0.68 -3.79
N VAL A 88 -7.12 0.04 -2.77
CA VAL A 88 -7.70 -1.14 -2.14
C VAL A 88 -8.05 -0.81 -0.70
N MET A 89 -9.33 -0.83 -0.39
CA MET A 89 -9.85 -0.52 0.95
C MET A 89 -9.54 -1.63 1.97
N GLN A 90 -9.54 -1.27 3.25
CA GLN A 90 -9.33 -2.20 4.35
C GLN A 90 -10.32 -3.38 4.33
N ASN A 91 -11.61 -3.11 4.21
CA ASN A 91 -12.66 -4.13 4.18
C ASN A 91 -13.04 -4.49 2.74
N PRO A 92 -12.74 -5.72 2.26
CA PRO A 92 -13.05 -6.14 0.91
C PRO A 92 -14.55 -6.12 0.60
N ASN A 93 -15.43 -6.35 1.60
CA ASN A 93 -16.86 -6.34 1.38
C ASN A 93 -17.42 -4.94 1.00
N GLN A 94 -16.69 -3.87 1.24
CA GLN A 94 -17.06 -2.52 0.81
C GLN A 94 -16.72 -2.24 -0.66
N MET A 95 -15.83 -3.03 -1.24
CA MET A 95 -15.42 -2.88 -2.64
C MET A 95 -16.17 -3.85 -3.58
N ILE A 96 -16.47 -5.05 -3.10
CA ILE A 96 -17.06 -6.10 -3.91
C ILE A 96 -18.54 -5.79 -4.14
N SER A 97 -18.92 -5.69 -5.42
CA SER A 97 -20.28 -5.34 -5.86
C SER A 97 -20.98 -6.45 -6.62
N LYS A 98 -20.24 -7.45 -7.13
CA LYS A 98 -20.75 -8.58 -7.89
C LYS A 98 -20.79 -9.86 -7.06
N THR A 99 -21.66 -10.77 -7.47
CA THR A 99 -21.80 -12.09 -6.81
C THR A 99 -20.74 -13.08 -7.25
N MET A 100 -20.25 -12.97 -8.49
CA MET A 100 -19.29 -13.87 -9.09
C MET A 100 -17.91 -13.23 -9.20
N ILE A 101 -16.87 -14.02 -8.95
CA ILE A 101 -15.46 -13.55 -8.97
C ILE A 101 -15.08 -12.97 -10.34
N TYR A 102 -15.41 -13.69 -11.42
CA TYR A 102 -15.11 -13.23 -12.78
C TYR A 102 -15.77 -11.89 -13.09
N GLU A 103 -17.05 -11.74 -12.74
CA GLU A 103 -17.81 -10.51 -12.99
C GLU A 103 -17.26 -9.31 -12.22
N GLU A 104 -16.83 -9.53 -10.97
CA GLU A 104 -16.24 -8.48 -10.14
C GLU A 104 -14.93 -7.95 -10.77
N VAL A 105 -14.05 -8.84 -11.19
CA VAL A 105 -12.77 -8.45 -11.81
C VAL A 105 -12.97 -7.86 -13.21
N ALA A 106 -13.95 -8.35 -13.98
CA ALA A 106 -14.25 -7.85 -15.33
C ALA A 106 -14.92 -6.47 -15.34
N LEU A 107 -15.56 -6.07 -14.25
CA LEU A 107 -16.48 -4.93 -14.19
C LEU A 107 -15.88 -3.62 -14.74
N SER A 108 -14.67 -3.28 -14.36
CA SER A 108 -14.00 -2.04 -14.77
C SER A 108 -13.72 -2.01 -16.27
N LEU A 109 -13.26 -3.14 -16.83
CA LEU A 109 -12.95 -3.28 -18.25
C LEU A 109 -14.21 -3.25 -19.12
N GLN A 110 -15.28 -3.89 -18.64
CA GLN A 110 -16.59 -3.87 -19.32
C GLN A 110 -17.18 -2.46 -19.37
N LYS A 111 -17.12 -1.73 -18.23
CA LYS A 111 -17.56 -0.33 -18.16
C LYS A 111 -16.72 0.61 -19.04
N ALA A 112 -15.46 0.25 -19.30
CA ALA A 112 -14.60 0.97 -20.24
C ALA A 112 -14.88 0.63 -21.72
N GLY A 113 -15.83 -0.26 -22.01
CA GLY A 113 -16.19 -0.67 -23.38
C GLY A 113 -15.17 -1.58 -24.07
N MET A 114 -14.33 -2.27 -23.30
CA MET A 114 -13.33 -3.18 -23.84
C MET A 114 -14.01 -4.38 -24.53
N PRO A 115 -13.54 -4.83 -25.73
CA PRO A 115 -14.09 -6.01 -26.39
C PRO A 115 -14.02 -7.26 -25.50
N GLU A 116 -15.08 -8.07 -25.49
CA GLU A 116 -15.25 -9.22 -24.58
C GLU A 116 -14.08 -10.19 -24.61
N LYS A 117 -13.53 -10.50 -25.79
CA LYS A 117 -12.34 -11.36 -25.94
C LYS A 117 -11.13 -10.82 -25.17
N LYS A 118 -10.90 -9.49 -25.19
CA LYS A 118 -9.80 -8.84 -24.47
C LYS A 118 -10.09 -8.81 -22.97
N VAL A 119 -11.34 -8.55 -22.56
CA VAL A 119 -11.77 -8.61 -21.15
C VAL A 119 -11.47 -9.98 -20.58
N ARG A 120 -11.92 -11.04 -21.26
CA ARG A 120 -11.70 -12.43 -20.84
C ARG A 120 -10.22 -12.73 -20.65
N GLN A 121 -9.39 -12.39 -21.63
CA GLN A 121 -7.95 -12.64 -21.55
C GLN A 121 -7.32 -11.93 -20.35
N LYS A 122 -7.59 -10.61 -20.19
CA LYS A 122 -7.03 -9.84 -19.06
C LYS A 122 -7.50 -10.34 -17.70
N VAL A 123 -8.78 -10.67 -17.57
CA VAL A 123 -9.34 -11.19 -16.32
C VAL A 123 -8.71 -12.54 -15.96
N GLU A 124 -8.63 -13.47 -16.90
CA GLU A 124 -8.03 -14.78 -16.66
C GLU A 124 -6.55 -14.67 -16.27
N ASP A 125 -5.79 -13.80 -16.94
CA ASP A 125 -4.37 -13.59 -16.62
C ASP A 125 -4.19 -12.92 -15.24
N THR A 126 -5.02 -11.93 -14.91
CA THR A 126 -5.02 -11.31 -13.59
C THR A 126 -5.39 -12.31 -12.49
N LEU A 127 -6.41 -13.14 -12.71
CA LEU A 127 -6.80 -14.17 -11.75
C LEU A 127 -5.71 -15.23 -11.54
N LYS A 128 -4.92 -15.57 -12.57
CA LYS A 128 -3.74 -16.44 -12.44
C LYS A 128 -2.68 -15.79 -11.55
N ILE A 129 -2.37 -14.52 -11.79
CA ILE A 129 -1.43 -13.75 -10.96
C ILE A 129 -1.87 -13.73 -9.50
N CYS A 130 -3.17 -13.53 -9.25
CA CYS A 130 -3.74 -13.46 -7.90
C CYS A 130 -3.97 -14.84 -7.25
N GLY A 131 -3.68 -15.95 -7.93
CA GLY A 131 -3.94 -17.31 -7.43
C GLY A 131 -5.42 -17.65 -7.30
N LEU A 132 -6.28 -16.94 -8.04
CA LEU A 132 -7.75 -17.09 -8.00
C LEU A 132 -8.33 -17.80 -9.23
N TYR A 133 -7.52 -18.14 -10.22
CA TYR A 133 -7.98 -18.75 -11.47
C TYR A 133 -8.80 -20.04 -11.28
N PRO A 134 -8.45 -20.95 -10.35
CA PRO A 134 -9.28 -22.14 -10.07
C PRO A 134 -10.68 -21.80 -9.60
N PHE A 135 -10.86 -20.65 -8.95
CA PHE A 135 -12.13 -20.20 -8.36
C PHE A 135 -12.91 -19.22 -9.24
N ARG A 136 -12.45 -18.95 -10.48
CA ARG A 136 -13.00 -17.90 -11.36
C ARG A 136 -14.51 -17.94 -11.57
N ASN A 137 -15.10 -19.13 -11.54
CA ASN A 137 -16.53 -19.36 -11.70
C ASN A 137 -17.28 -19.51 -10.36
N TRP A 138 -16.62 -19.22 -9.24
CA TRP A 138 -17.21 -19.36 -7.92
C TRP A 138 -17.89 -18.05 -7.48
N PRO A 139 -18.91 -18.15 -6.62
CA PRO A 139 -19.46 -16.98 -5.97
C PRO A 139 -18.46 -16.43 -4.95
N VAL A 140 -18.39 -15.10 -4.82
CA VAL A 140 -17.53 -14.43 -3.85
C VAL A 140 -17.85 -14.83 -2.40
N SER A 141 -19.13 -15.18 -2.13
CA SER A 141 -19.57 -15.64 -0.81
C SER A 141 -18.88 -16.92 -0.33
N ALA A 142 -18.39 -17.75 -1.25
CA ALA A 142 -17.70 -19.00 -0.92
C ALA A 142 -16.22 -18.79 -0.53
N LEU A 143 -15.69 -17.58 -0.65
CA LEU A 143 -14.29 -17.26 -0.41
C LEU A 143 -14.02 -16.91 1.06
N SER A 144 -12.81 -17.27 1.54
CA SER A 144 -12.28 -16.75 2.80
C SER A 144 -12.05 -15.25 2.72
N PHE A 145 -11.87 -14.60 3.86
CA PHE A 145 -11.58 -13.15 3.89
C PHE A 145 -10.31 -12.80 3.12
N GLY A 146 -9.23 -13.58 3.26
CA GLY A 146 -7.98 -13.38 2.51
C GLY A 146 -8.16 -13.54 1.00
N GLN A 147 -8.95 -14.52 0.56
CA GLN A 147 -9.30 -14.68 -0.86
C GLN A 147 -10.15 -13.53 -1.39
N LYS A 148 -11.11 -13.02 -0.59
CA LYS A 148 -11.88 -11.81 -0.94
C LYS A 148 -10.96 -10.58 -1.09
N LYS A 149 -9.96 -10.45 -0.22
CA LYS A 149 -8.94 -9.41 -0.34
C LYS A 149 -8.17 -9.52 -1.65
N ARG A 150 -7.78 -10.72 -2.07
CA ARG A 150 -7.16 -10.95 -3.38
C ARG A 150 -8.10 -10.63 -4.55
N VAL A 151 -9.41 -10.85 -4.41
CA VAL A 151 -10.38 -10.42 -5.43
C VAL A 151 -10.41 -8.90 -5.57
N THR A 152 -10.41 -8.14 -4.46
CA THR A 152 -10.36 -6.68 -4.52
C THR A 152 -9.06 -6.17 -5.15
N ILE A 153 -7.93 -6.82 -4.86
CA ILE A 153 -6.66 -6.49 -5.50
C ILE A 153 -6.73 -6.82 -7.01
N ALA A 154 -7.30 -7.98 -7.39
CA ALA A 154 -7.48 -8.36 -8.79
C ALA A 154 -8.36 -7.38 -9.56
N SER A 155 -9.44 -6.88 -8.95
CA SER A 155 -10.35 -5.89 -9.57
C SER A 155 -9.65 -4.56 -9.88
N VAL A 156 -8.63 -4.23 -9.13
CA VAL A 156 -7.78 -3.06 -9.36
C VAL A 156 -6.67 -3.37 -10.35
N LEU A 157 -5.96 -4.50 -10.14
CA LEU A 157 -4.80 -4.92 -10.92
C LEU A 157 -5.12 -5.18 -12.41
N VAL A 158 -6.36 -5.60 -12.72
CA VAL A 158 -6.81 -5.87 -14.10
C VAL A 158 -6.74 -4.64 -15.02
N GLN A 159 -6.63 -3.46 -14.45
CA GLN A 159 -6.46 -2.20 -15.18
C GLN A 159 -4.99 -1.86 -15.47
N ASP A 160 -4.03 -2.72 -15.05
CA ASP A 160 -2.57 -2.51 -15.14
C ASP A 160 -2.10 -1.20 -14.47
N PRO A 161 -2.47 -0.93 -13.20
CA PRO A 161 -2.06 0.28 -12.54
C PRO A 161 -0.55 0.30 -12.30
N GLU A 162 0.05 1.49 -12.36
CA GLU A 162 1.47 1.70 -12.04
C GLU A 162 1.70 1.87 -10.54
N LEU A 163 0.68 2.35 -9.82
CA LEU A 163 0.66 2.54 -8.38
C LEU A 163 -0.55 1.86 -7.76
N ILE A 164 -0.34 1.04 -6.73
CA ILE A 164 -1.41 0.49 -5.89
C ILE A 164 -1.24 1.01 -4.47
N ILE A 165 -2.28 1.62 -3.93
CA ILE A 165 -2.37 2.03 -2.53
C ILE A 165 -3.30 1.07 -1.82
N LEU A 166 -2.80 0.41 -0.76
CA LEU A 166 -3.57 -0.54 0.04
C LEU A 166 -3.75 0.02 1.46
N ASP A 167 -5.00 0.13 1.88
CA ASP A 167 -5.35 0.53 3.24
C ASP A 167 -5.49 -0.71 4.11
N GLU A 168 -4.58 -0.86 5.11
CA GLU A 168 -4.53 -1.96 6.06
C GLU A 168 -4.68 -3.35 5.40
N PRO A 169 -3.76 -3.75 4.50
CA PRO A 169 -3.93 -4.95 3.66
C PRO A 169 -4.03 -6.25 4.47
N THR A 170 -3.49 -6.28 5.68
CA THR A 170 -3.40 -7.47 6.53
C THR A 170 -4.29 -7.40 7.77
N ALA A 171 -5.08 -6.35 7.92
CA ALA A 171 -5.95 -6.19 9.10
C ALA A 171 -6.92 -7.37 9.27
N GLY A 172 -6.97 -7.91 10.50
CA GLY A 172 -7.87 -9.02 10.84
C GLY A 172 -7.47 -10.39 10.25
N GLN A 173 -6.23 -10.52 9.75
CA GLN A 173 -5.70 -11.79 9.25
C GLN A 173 -4.93 -12.53 10.35
N ASP A 174 -4.97 -13.87 10.31
CA ASP A 174 -3.99 -14.69 11.01
C ASP A 174 -2.62 -14.64 10.30
N PHE A 175 -1.58 -15.11 10.96
CA PHE A 175 -0.20 -15.04 10.47
C PHE A 175 -0.01 -15.70 9.10
N LYS A 176 -0.68 -16.81 8.82
CA LYS A 176 -0.58 -17.53 7.55
C LYS A 176 -1.14 -16.68 6.40
N HIS A 177 -2.37 -16.18 6.55
CA HIS A 177 -3.02 -15.35 5.54
C HIS A 177 -2.31 -13.99 5.36
N TYR A 178 -1.80 -13.43 6.47
CA TYR A 178 -0.92 -12.27 6.45
C TYR A 178 0.27 -12.48 5.51
N THR A 179 1.06 -13.54 5.74
CA THR A 179 2.24 -13.85 4.94
C THR A 179 1.88 -14.08 3.47
N GLU A 180 0.80 -14.82 3.19
CA GLU A 180 0.34 -15.06 1.81
C GLU A 180 0.00 -13.75 1.06
N ILE A 181 -0.65 -12.78 1.71
CA ILE A 181 -0.96 -11.48 1.10
C ILE A 181 0.33 -10.68 0.86
N MET A 182 1.21 -10.64 1.84
CA MET A 182 2.44 -9.86 1.73
C MET A 182 3.39 -10.42 0.67
N GLU A 183 3.58 -11.73 0.61
CA GLU A 183 4.36 -12.37 -0.44
C GLU A 183 3.74 -12.15 -1.84
N PHE A 184 2.43 -12.13 -1.93
CA PHE A 184 1.75 -11.79 -3.16
C PHE A 184 2.03 -10.32 -3.58
N LEU A 185 1.95 -9.36 -2.65
CA LEU A 185 2.26 -7.95 -2.93
C LEU A 185 3.73 -7.75 -3.31
N ARG A 186 4.65 -8.46 -2.67
CA ARG A 186 6.07 -8.46 -3.02
C ARG A 186 6.30 -8.93 -4.47
N LYS A 187 5.65 -10.02 -4.89
CA LYS A 187 5.70 -10.51 -6.27
C LYS A 187 5.11 -9.52 -7.28
N LEU A 188 4.10 -8.75 -6.93
CA LEU A 188 3.58 -7.67 -7.78
C LEU A 188 4.60 -6.54 -7.90
N ASN A 189 5.24 -6.15 -6.80
CA ASN A 189 6.27 -5.12 -6.81
C ASN A 189 7.48 -5.55 -7.65
N GLU A 190 7.94 -6.80 -7.55
CA GLU A 190 9.01 -7.37 -8.39
C GLU A 190 8.69 -7.33 -9.90
N ARG A 191 7.42 -7.26 -10.27
CA ARG A 191 6.95 -7.06 -11.65
C ARG A 191 6.88 -5.59 -12.07
N GLY A 192 7.33 -4.68 -11.20
CA GLY A 192 7.40 -3.25 -11.48
C GLY A 192 6.21 -2.42 -11.00
N VAL A 193 5.23 -3.02 -10.32
CA VAL A 193 4.11 -2.26 -9.73
C VAL A 193 4.62 -1.53 -8.47
N THR A 194 4.39 -0.23 -8.40
CA THR A 194 4.68 0.55 -7.19
C THR A 194 3.63 0.27 -6.13
N VAL A 195 4.05 -0.03 -4.90
CA VAL A 195 3.15 -0.44 -3.83
C VAL A 195 3.28 0.51 -2.64
N VAL A 196 2.18 1.12 -2.25
CA VAL A 196 2.07 1.94 -1.03
C VAL A 196 1.12 1.23 -0.07
N MET A 197 1.59 0.95 1.14
CA MET A 197 0.78 0.33 2.19
C MET A 197 0.56 1.30 3.33
N ILE A 198 -0.69 1.58 3.64
CA ILE A 198 -1.07 2.28 4.86
C ILE A 198 -1.24 1.22 5.93
N THR A 199 -0.46 1.29 7.01
CA THR A 199 -0.54 0.29 8.07
C THR A 199 -0.17 0.85 9.44
N HIS A 200 -0.66 0.19 10.48
CA HIS A 200 -0.22 0.35 11.86
C HIS A 200 0.54 -0.89 12.36
N ASP A 201 0.79 -1.84 11.48
CA ASP A 201 1.56 -3.05 11.78
C ASP A 201 3.06 -2.80 11.53
N MET A 202 3.80 -2.69 12.62
CA MET A 202 5.25 -2.40 12.58
C MET A 202 6.07 -3.60 12.11
N HIS A 203 5.57 -4.83 12.29
CA HIS A 203 6.21 -6.03 11.74
C HIS A 203 6.13 -6.02 10.21
N LEU A 204 4.93 -5.74 9.67
CA LEU A 204 4.73 -5.60 8.23
C LEU A 204 5.66 -4.54 7.64
N MET A 205 5.69 -3.37 8.26
CA MET A 205 6.56 -2.27 7.83
C MET A 205 8.01 -2.72 7.77
N LEU A 206 8.50 -3.31 8.85
CA LEU A 206 9.90 -3.69 8.98
C LEU A 206 10.31 -4.83 8.04
N GLU A 207 9.41 -5.80 7.85
CA GLU A 207 9.69 -7.00 7.07
C GLU A 207 9.60 -6.75 5.56
N TYR A 208 8.65 -5.95 5.10
CA TYR A 208 8.33 -5.87 3.67
C TYR A 208 8.64 -4.52 3.02
N THR A 209 8.78 -3.44 3.79
CA THR A 209 9.02 -2.11 3.22
C THR A 209 10.36 -1.55 3.63
N PRO A 210 11.25 -1.28 2.67
CA PRO A 210 12.55 -0.69 2.99
C PRO A 210 12.45 0.75 3.49
N ARG A 211 11.36 1.46 3.15
CA ARG A 211 11.14 2.87 3.47
C ARG A 211 9.79 3.09 4.13
N ALA A 212 9.75 3.98 5.11
CA ALA A 212 8.55 4.35 5.83
C ALA A 212 8.35 5.87 5.85
N LEU A 213 7.15 6.29 5.54
CA LEU A 213 6.65 7.66 5.63
C LEU A 213 5.83 7.77 6.91
N VAL A 214 6.33 8.54 7.89
CA VAL A 214 5.71 8.62 9.22
C VAL A 214 4.85 9.87 9.32
N PHE A 215 3.56 9.67 9.52
CA PHE A 215 2.57 10.73 9.70
C PHE A 215 2.23 10.92 11.18
N SER A 216 2.15 12.18 11.61
CA SER A 216 1.61 12.57 12.92
C SER A 216 0.95 13.93 12.80
N ASP A 217 -0.25 14.05 13.35
CA ASP A 217 -1.00 15.32 13.41
C ASP A 217 -1.09 16.03 12.04
N GLY A 218 -1.37 15.25 10.99
CA GLY A 218 -1.51 15.78 9.64
C GLY A 218 -0.21 16.18 8.94
N GLN A 219 0.95 15.87 9.50
CA GLN A 219 2.26 16.18 8.96
C GLN A 219 3.07 14.94 8.66
N LEU A 220 3.91 14.99 7.62
CA LEU A 220 4.99 14.03 7.42
C LEU A 220 6.15 14.40 8.35
N ILE A 221 6.38 13.59 9.38
CA ILE A 221 7.40 13.88 10.39
C ILE A 221 8.70 13.12 10.19
N ALA A 222 8.67 12.07 9.38
CA ALA A 222 9.88 11.35 8.96
C ALA A 222 9.64 10.63 7.63
N ASP A 223 10.72 10.50 6.88
CA ASP A 223 10.84 9.76 5.63
C ASP A 223 12.21 9.05 5.68
N ARG A 224 12.22 7.79 6.13
CA ARG A 224 13.45 7.05 6.46
C ARG A 224 13.28 5.56 6.21
N ARG A 225 14.37 4.80 6.37
CA ARG A 225 14.31 3.33 6.43
C ARG A 225 13.42 2.88 7.56
N ALA A 226 12.67 1.79 7.35
CA ALA A 226 11.77 1.24 8.36
C ALA A 226 12.52 0.87 9.67
N SER A 227 13.73 0.32 9.57
CA SER A 227 14.60 0.02 10.72
C SER A 227 14.98 1.27 11.52
N GLU A 228 15.35 2.36 10.85
CA GLU A 228 15.70 3.63 11.50
C GLU A 228 14.50 4.25 12.23
N VAL A 229 13.29 4.16 11.63
CA VAL A 229 12.06 4.66 12.25
C VAL A 229 11.80 3.94 13.58
N LEU A 230 11.94 2.60 13.60
CA LEU A 230 11.66 1.80 14.80
C LEU A 230 12.79 1.81 15.83
N CYS A 231 13.96 2.33 15.47
CA CYS A 231 15.07 2.54 16.39
C CYS A 231 15.14 3.97 16.99
N ASP A 232 14.22 4.87 16.60
CA ASP A 232 14.13 6.23 17.11
C ASP A 232 13.01 6.36 18.16
N PRO A 233 13.32 6.35 19.51
CA PRO A 233 12.31 6.40 20.55
C PRO A 233 11.49 7.70 20.55
N LYS A 234 12.08 8.82 20.08
CA LYS A 234 11.37 10.10 19.98
C LYS A 234 10.31 10.05 18.87
N LEU A 235 10.67 9.45 17.76
CA LEU A 235 9.78 9.28 16.62
C LEU A 235 8.64 8.30 16.94
N ILE A 236 8.96 7.15 17.55
CA ILE A 236 7.99 6.16 18.02
C ILE A 236 6.96 6.81 18.95
N LYS A 237 7.42 7.57 19.95
CA LYS A 237 6.55 8.26 20.89
C LYS A 237 5.68 9.32 20.20
N ARG A 238 6.27 10.14 19.31
CA ARG A 238 5.56 11.21 18.59
C ARG A 238 4.49 10.69 17.65
N ALA A 239 4.79 9.60 16.94
CA ALA A 239 3.86 8.98 15.99
C ALA A 239 2.94 7.93 16.63
N ALA A 240 3.09 7.67 17.93
CA ALA A 240 2.41 6.61 18.69
C ALA A 240 2.52 5.24 18.02
N LEU A 241 3.72 4.91 17.53
CA LEU A 241 4.04 3.61 16.96
C LEU A 241 4.29 2.59 18.05
N LYS A 242 4.07 1.31 17.75
CA LYS A 242 4.41 0.23 18.68
C LYS A 242 5.88 -0.14 18.50
N GLU A 243 6.60 -0.27 19.64
CA GLU A 243 7.93 -0.86 19.62
C GLU A 243 7.87 -2.33 19.19
N THR A 244 8.86 -2.77 18.43
CA THR A 244 9.00 -4.18 18.09
C THR A 244 9.82 -4.92 19.13
N SER A 245 9.51 -6.21 19.34
CA SER A 245 10.26 -7.09 20.22
C SER A 245 11.75 -7.19 19.87
N LEU A 246 12.08 -7.10 18.56
CA LEU A 246 13.47 -7.10 18.08
C LEU A 246 14.25 -5.87 18.56
N PHE A 247 13.64 -4.70 18.51
CA PHE A 247 14.28 -3.48 18.98
C PHE A 247 14.46 -3.52 20.51
N THR A 248 13.43 -3.97 21.23
CA THR A 248 13.52 -4.16 22.68
C THR A 248 14.64 -5.14 23.04
N LEU A 249 14.77 -6.26 22.29
CA LEU A 249 15.86 -7.24 22.49
C LEU A 249 17.23 -6.61 22.23
N ALA A 250 17.39 -5.88 21.12
CA ALA A 250 18.66 -5.21 20.80
C ALA A 250 19.11 -4.27 21.92
N ASN A 251 18.18 -3.49 22.49
CA ASN A 251 18.46 -2.60 23.60
C ASN A 251 18.84 -3.36 24.88
N HIS A 252 18.11 -4.43 25.23
CA HIS A 252 18.44 -5.24 26.41
C HIS A 252 19.81 -5.92 26.32
N CYS A 253 20.20 -6.30 25.10
CA CYS A 253 21.50 -6.92 24.83
C CYS A 253 22.63 -5.91 24.55
N ALA A 254 22.34 -4.60 24.67
CA ALA A 254 23.29 -3.51 24.39
C ALA A 254 23.95 -3.61 22.99
N ILE A 255 23.20 -4.10 22.00
CA ILE A 255 23.68 -4.24 20.61
C ILE A 255 23.66 -2.87 19.94
N THR A 256 24.80 -2.47 19.39
CA THR A 256 24.97 -1.20 18.67
C THR A 256 25.64 -1.41 17.31
N PRO A 257 25.10 -0.86 16.21
CA PRO A 257 23.83 -0.14 16.13
C PRO A 257 22.62 -1.10 16.08
N PRO A 258 21.52 -0.80 16.79
CA PRO A 258 20.36 -1.69 16.89
C PRO A 258 19.65 -1.90 15.54
N GLU A 259 19.65 -0.90 14.65
CA GLU A 259 19.05 -1.00 13.32
C GLU A 259 19.72 -2.08 12.45
N ALA A 260 21.05 -2.18 12.50
CA ALA A 260 21.79 -3.21 11.76
C ALA A 260 21.48 -4.62 12.26
N PHE A 261 21.29 -4.79 13.58
CA PHE A 261 20.86 -6.06 14.16
C PHE A 261 19.46 -6.45 13.67
N VAL A 262 18.53 -5.52 13.70
CA VAL A 262 17.14 -5.74 13.28
C VAL A 262 17.08 -6.10 11.79
N GLU A 263 17.79 -5.38 10.93
CA GLU A 263 17.87 -5.66 9.48
C GLU A 263 18.45 -7.05 9.19
N ARG A 264 19.54 -7.39 9.88
CA ARG A 264 20.18 -8.69 9.72
C ARG A 264 19.27 -9.85 10.17
N PHE A 265 18.61 -9.71 11.32
CA PHE A 265 17.70 -10.72 11.84
C PHE A 265 16.56 -10.99 10.86
N ILE A 266 15.96 -9.93 10.29
CA ILE A 266 14.89 -10.05 9.30
C ILE A 266 15.39 -10.69 8.02
N GLY A 267 16.59 -10.35 7.56
CA GLY A 267 17.22 -10.96 6.40
C GLY A 267 17.39 -12.46 6.58
N GLU A 268 17.98 -12.89 7.70
CA GLU A 268 18.21 -14.30 8.02
C GLU A 268 16.88 -15.07 8.19
N ASP A 269 15.88 -14.49 8.87
CA ASP A 269 14.57 -15.13 9.04
C ASP A 269 13.84 -15.33 7.70
N ARG A 270 13.97 -14.40 6.76
CA ARG A 270 13.46 -14.56 5.39
C ARG A 270 14.15 -15.67 4.63
N GLU A 271 15.47 -15.76 4.71
CA GLU A 271 16.22 -16.83 4.06
C GLU A 271 15.80 -18.21 4.58
N VAL A 272 15.67 -18.37 5.89
CA VAL A 272 15.19 -19.62 6.51
C VAL A 272 13.79 -19.99 6.02
N ARG A 273 12.87 -19.02 5.97
CA ARG A 273 11.51 -19.27 5.48
C ARG A 273 11.46 -19.60 3.99
N SER A 274 12.35 -19.03 3.17
CA SER A 274 12.39 -19.31 1.74
C SER A 274 12.95 -20.70 1.40
N HIS A 275 13.77 -21.29 2.28
CA HIS A 275 14.36 -22.62 2.10
C HIS A 275 13.57 -23.74 2.80
N GLY A 276 12.55 -23.41 3.58
CA GLY A 276 11.73 -24.32 4.36
C GLY A 276 10.37 -24.68 3.76
N CYS A 277 10.10 -24.32 2.51
CA CYS A 277 8.85 -24.64 1.78
C CYS A 277 9.11 -25.56 0.61
#